data_212d8bd28dbc754136b6be052ebe7e25
#
_entry.id   212d8bd28dbc754136b6be052ebe7e25
#
_cell.length_a   1.000
_cell.length_b   1.000
_cell.length_c   1.000
_cell.angle_alpha   90.00
_cell.angle_beta   90.00
_cell.angle_gamma   90.00
#
_symmetry.space_group_name_H-M   'P 1'
#
loop_
_entity.id
_entity.type
_entity.pdbx_description
1 polymer ?
#
loop_
_entity_poly.entity_id
_entity_poly.type
_entity_poly.pdbx_seq_one_letter_code
_entity_poly.pdbx_strand_id
1 'polypeptide(L)'
;MAASGTLTQRRAADMIGSMPDLPIVDSHVHLWDPSLHEIPWLHGNDRLNHVFGLPEYDAATAGLHVEAMVYLEVDIAAPYKLIEAQHVSHLADTDPRLQGIVASAPLEYGAQARAFLQALVAVDPKRIKGVRRLIQGESDPRFCVADRFVEGVRLLPEFGLSFDICIHHPQMASAIELVRRCPETSFILDHIGKPGIKAGLLDPWRAQIDELASLPNVTCKVSGATTEADHDHWTIDDLAPYVHHVLAAFGEDRVVYGGDWPVVLLGAEYRRWVDALDALTTHLSSAARAKLWAGNAKRFYRLEAEERP
;
A
#
# COMPACT_ATOMS: atom_id res chain seq x y z
N MET A 1 21.71 24.58 -44.58
CA MET A 1 22.06 23.90 -43.32
C MET A 1 20.98 24.22 -42.31
N ALA A 2 19.98 23.40 -42.21
CA ALA A 2 18.99 23.40 -41.12
C ALA A 2 18.13 22.14 -41.29
N ALA A 3 18.45 21.09 -40.59
CA ALA A 3 17.56 19.96 -40.33
C ALA A 3 18.24 18.98 -39.34
N SER A 4 18.22 19.28 -38.04
CA SER A 4 18.69 18.33 -37.02
C SER A 4 18.04 18.58 -35.62
N GLY A 5 16.84 19.11 -35.59
CA GLY A 5 16.21 19.47 -34.30
C GLY A 5 14.85 18.82 -33.98
N THR A 6 14.35 17.90 -34.81
CA THR A 6 12.94 17.46 -34.69
C THR A 6 12.70 15.99 -34.40
N LEU A 7 13.72 15.17 -34.26
CA LEU A 7 13.55 13.73 -34.01
C LEU A 7 13.58 13.33 -32.54
N THR A 8 14.18 14.14 -31.67
CA THR A 8 14.33 13.80 -30.24
C THR A 8 13.08 14.19 -29.41
N GLN A 9 12.33 15.21 -29.83
CA GLN A 9 11.10 15.62 -29.12
C GLN A 9 9.87 14.76 -29.45
N ARG A 10 9.85 14.08 -30.60
CA ARG A 10 8.73 13.18 -30.96
C ARG A 10 8.76 11.82 -30.25
N ARG A 11 9.90 11.38 -29.71
CA ARG A 11 10.01 10.10 -28.98
C ARG A 11 9.45 10.15 -27.55
N ALA A 12 9.35 11.30 -26.93
CA ALA A 12 8.79 11.44 -25.59
C ALA A 12 7.26 11.54 -25.55
N ALA A 13 6.63 11.97 -26.66
CA ALA A 13 5.18 12.10 -26.74
C ALA A 13 4.45 10.83 -27.22
N ASP A 14 5.16 9.88 -27.85
CA ASP A 14 4.58 8.62 -28.36
C ASP A 14 4.69 7.45 -27.38
N MET A 15 5.21 7.66 -26.16
CA MET A 15 5.24 6.68 -25.07
C MET A 15 4.15 6.96 -24.02
N ILE A 16 3.01 7.53 -24.40
CA ILE A 16 1.80 7.39 -23.58
C ILE A 16 1.34 5.96 -23.83
N GLY A 17 1.78 5.05 -22.96
CA GLY A 17 1.40 3.65 -22.99
C GLY A 17 -0.12 3.54 -23.03
N SER A 18 -0.61 2.61 -23.86
CA SER A 18 -2.01 2.21 -23.78
C SER A 18 -2.30 1.83 -22.34
N MET A 19 -3.40 2.36 -21.77
CA MET A 19 -3.91 2.01 -20.44
C MET A 19 -3.76 0.50 -20.20
N PRO A 20 -3.36 0.06 -19.00
CA PRO A 20 -3.45 -1.36 -18.71
C PRO A 20 -4.91 -1.80 -18.94
N ASP A 21 -5.12 -2.60 -19.99
CA ASP A 21 -6.41 -3.22 -20.29
C ASP A 21 -6.63 -4.40 -19.33
N LEU A 22 -6.38 -4.15 -18.04
CA LEU A 22 -6.46 -5.13 -16.96
C LEU A 22 -7.31 -4.55 -15.84
N PRO A 23 -8.17 -5.38 -15.23
CA PRO A 23 -8.85 -4.98 -14.02
C PRO A 23 -7.84 -4.68 -12.91
N ILE A 24 -8.09 -3.61 -12.17
CA ILE A 24 -7.25 -3.14 -11.07
C ILE A 24 -7.95 -3.42 -9.76
N VAL A 25 -7.26 -4.08 -8.83
CA VAL A 25 -7.57 -4.03 -7.41
C VAL A 25 -6.57 -3.10 -6.75
N ASP A 26 -7.04 -1.90 -6.36
CA ASP A 26 -6.19 -0.97 -5.63
C ASP A 26 -6.10 -1.42 -4.16
N SER A 27 -4.98 -2.02 -3.81
CA SER A 27 -4.77 -2.59 -2.48
C SER A 27 -4.30 -1.57 -1.44
N HIS A 28 -4.25 -0.25 -1.79
CA HIS A 28 -3.79 0.78 -0.88
C HIS A 28 -4.46 2.13 -1.16
N VAL A 29 -5.63 2.33 -0.59
CA VAL A 29 -6.41 3.56 -0.73
C VAL A 29 -6.69 4.16 0.64
N HIS A 30 -6.50 5.46 0.75
CA HIS A 30 -6.93 6.25 1.90
C HIS A 30 -8.08 7.16 1.49
N LEU A 31 -9.05 7.26 2.37
CA LEU A 31 -10.17 8.19 2.23
C LEU A 31 -10.29 8.95 3.55
N TRP A 32 -10.32 10.28 3.51
CA TRP A 32 -10.46 11.08 4.71
C TRP A 32 -11.21 12.39 4.50
N ASP A 33 -11.78 12.87 5.58
CA ASP A 33 -12.32 14.21 5.72
C ASP A 33 -11.79 14.82 7.04
N PRO A 34 -10.85 15.77 6.97
CA PRO A 34 -10.27 16.40 8.16
C PRO A 34 -11.28 17.18 9.01
N SER A 35 -12.48 17.43 8.50
CA SER A 35 -13.55 18.08 9.26
C SER A 35 -14.28 17.11 10.19
N LEU A 36 -14.22 15.80 9.92
CA LEU A 36 -14.91 14.76 10.68
C LEU A 36 -14.05 14.18 11.80
N HIS A 37 -12.74 14.04 11.56
CA HIS A 37 -11.82 13.37 12.46
C HIS A 37 -10.49 14.10 12.54
N GLU A 38 -9.87 14.07 13.72
CA GLU A 38 -8.54 14.62 13.92
C GLU A 38 -7.47 13.71 13.30
N ILE A 39 -6.73 14.24 12.32
CA ILE A 39 -5.64 13.58 11.61
C ILE A 39 -4.37 14.42 11.78
N PRO A 40 -3.59 14.19 12.85
CA PRO A 40 -2.54 15.12 13.27
C PRO A 40 -1.46 15.40 12.24
N TRP A 41 -1.09 14.40 11.43
CA TRP A 41 -0.03 14.54 10.43
C TRP A 41 -0.41 15.39 9.22
N LEU A 42 -1.72 15.68 9.02
CA LEU A 42 -2.18 16.60 8.00
C LEU A 42 -1.97 18.08 8.36
N HIS A 43 -1.74 18.39 9.64
CA HIS A 43 -1.53 19.78 10.06
C HIS A 43 -0.30 20.38 9.36
N GLY A 44 -0.51 21.50 8.67
CA GLY A 44 0.55 22.17 7.91
C GLY A 44 0.90 21.53 6.57
N ASN A 45 0.16 20.51 6.16
CA ASN A 45 0.29 19.90 4.84
C ASN A 45 -0.77 20.47 3.88
N ASP A 46 -0.50 21.62 3.27
CA ASP A 46 -1.44 22.30 2.39
C ASP A 46 -1.88 21.45 1.18
N ARG A 47 -1.12 20.43 0.82
CA ARG A 47 -1.39 19.58 -0.34
C ARG A 47 -2.37 18.45 -0.03
N LEU A 48 -2.38 17.96 1.20
CA LEU A 48 -3.19 16.82 1.61
C LEU A 48 -4.25 17.14 2.66
N ASN A 49 -4.22 18.33 3.27
CA ASN A 49 -5.19 18.74 4.28
C ASN A 49 -6.51 19.24 3.65
N HIS A 50 -7.12 18.37 2.84
CA HIS A 50 -8.41 18.57 2.17
C HIS A 50 -9.26 17.32 2.31
N VAL A 51 -10.52 17.36 1.89
CA VAL A 51 -11.35 16.17 1.75
C VAL A 51 -10.85 15.35 0.57
N PHE A 52 -10.62 14.07 0.82
CA PHE A 52 -10.31 13.06 -0.19
C PHE A 52 -11.24 11.87 0.02
N GLY A 53 -12.43 11.94 -0.58
CA GLY A 53 -13.47 10.92 -0.51
C GLY A 53 -13.58 10.11 -1.80
N LEU A 54 -14.67 9.36 -1.92
CA LEU A 54 -14.96 8.57 -3.12
C LEU A 54 -15.07 9.42 -4.40
N PRO A 55 -15.70 10.64 -4.39
CA PRO A 55 -15.76 11.46 -5.60
C PRO A 55 -14.40 11.90 -6.11
N GLU A 56 -13.47 12.26 -5.22
CA GLU A 56 -12.11 12.66 -5.59
C GLU A 56 -11.30 11.46 -6.08
N TYR A 57 -11.50 10.28 -5.48
CA TYR A 57 -10.90 9.03 -5.96
C TYR A 57 -11.40 8.66 -7.36
N ASP A 58 -12.71 8.77 -7.62
CA ASP A 58 -13.29 8.53 -8.94
C ASP A 58 -12.73 9.47 -10.00
N ALA A 59 -12.55 10.75 -9.65
CA ALA A 59 -11.92 11.71 -10.54
C ALA A 59 -10.44 11.33 -10.85
N ALA A 60 -9.69 10.90 -9.83
CA ALA A 60 -8.28 10.51 -9.99
C ALA A 60 -8.11 9.20 -10.80
N THR A 61 -9.07 8.30 -10.73
CA THR A 61 -9.07 7.00 -11.42
C THR A 61 -9.87 6.97 -12.72
N ALA A 62 -10.36 8.14 -13.18
CA ALA A 62 -11.18 8.24 -14.37
C ALA A 62 -10.55 7.56 -15.59
N GLY A 63 -11.31 6.67 -16.24
CA GLY A 63 -10.85 5.88 -17.38
C GLY A 63 -10.00 4.66 -17.04
N LEU A 64 -9.78 4.33 -15.75
CA LEU A 64 -9.22 3.07 -15.29
C LEU A 64 -10.33 2.10 -14.89
N HIS A 65 -10.09 0.81 -15.04
CA HIS A 65 -11.03 -0.22 -14.60
C HIS A 65 -10.66 -0.69 -13.18
N VAL A 66 -11.02 0.13 -12.17
CA VAL A 66 -10.87 -0.25 -10.76
C VAL A 66 -12.08 -1.09 -10.35
N GLU A 67 -11.88 -2.40 -10.19
CA GLU A 67 -12.94 -3.35 -9.80
C GLU A 67 -13.11 -3.50 -8.30
N ALA A 68 -12.03 -3.29 -7.54
CA ALA A 68 -12.08 -3.30 -6.08
C ALA A 68 -10.98 -2.42 -5.47
N MET A 69 -11.19 -2.00 -4.23
CA MET A 69 -10.21 -1.27 -3.43
C MET A 69 -10.17 -1.78 -2.00
N VAL A 70 -8.99 -1.67 -1.40
CA VAL A 70 -8.74 -1.92 0.02
C VAL A 70 -8.38 -0.60 0.68
N TYR A 71 -9.22 -0.19 1.61
CA TYR A 71 -8.95 0.97 2.46
C TYR A 71 -7.87 0.65 3.50
N LEU A 72 -6.95 1.57 3.71
CA LEU A 72 -5.99 1.54 4.80
C LEU A 72 -6.21 2.73 5.74
N GLU A 73 -6.09 2.46 7.05
CA GLU A 73 -6.15 3.48 8.09
C GLU A 73 -5.25 4.69 7.79
N VAL A 74 -5.59 5.87 8.33
CA VAL A 74 -4.93 7.12 7.98
C VAL A 74 -4.10 7.75 9.11
N ASP A 75 -3.64 6.95 10.07
CA ASP A 75 -2.96 7.42 11.29
C ASP A 75 -3.75 8.51 12.02
N ILE A 76 -5.04 8.23 12.15
CA ILE A 76 -5.99 9.07 12.86
C ILE A 76 -5.63 9.14 14.35
N ALA A 77 -5.98 10.23 15.02
CA ALA A 77 -5.79 10.33 16.48
C ALA A 77 -6.42 9.16 17.24
N ALA A 78 -5.71 8.64 18.24
CA ALA A 78 -6.03 7.37 18.88
C ALA A 78 -7.51 7.18 19.32
N PRO A 79 -8.25 8.21 19.81
CA PRO A 79 -9.66 8.05 20.19
C PRO A 79 -10.59 7.70 19.03
N TYR A 80 -10.18 7.99 17.77
CA TYR A 80 -11.02 7.84 16.60
C TYR A 80 -10.81 6.51 15.85
N LYS A 81 -9.81 5.69 16.20
CA LYS A 81 -9.45 4.47 15.46
C LYS A 81 -10.62 3.53 15.15
N LEU A 82 -11.51 3.29 16.13
CA LEU A 82 -12.69 2.46 15.91
C LEU A 82 -13.79 3.18 15.13
N ILE A 83 -13.91 4.50 15.34
CA ILE A 83 -14.85 5.37 14.63
C ILE A 83 -14.48 5.46 13.15
N GLU A 84 -13.19 5.54 12.83
CA GLU A 84 -12.67 5.47 11.46
C GLU A 84 -13.12 4.18 10.76
N ALA A 85 -12.92 3.02 11.40
CA ALA A 85 -13.34 1.75 10.83
C ALA A 85 -14.87 1.69 10.62
N GLN A 86 -15.67 2.23 11.55
CA GLN A 86 -17.12 2.34 11.39
C GLN A 86 -17.51 3.26 10.24
N HIS A 87 -16.87 4.42 10.13
CA HIS A 87 -17.13 5.37 9.04
C HIS A 87 -16.83 4.74 7.67
N VAL A 88 -15.70 4.07 7.54
CA VAL A 88 -15.29 3.41 6.28
C VAL A 88 -16.21 2.23 5.95
N SER A 89 -16.67 1.48 6.94
CA SER A 89 -17.67 0.43 6.74
C SER A 89 -18.97 0.99 6.14
N HIS A 90 -19.45 2.15 6.63
CA HIS A 90 -20.60 2.83 6.04
C HIS A 90 -20.35 3.35 4.62
N LEU A 91 -19.13 3.85 4.32
CA LEU A 91 -18.77 4.22 2.95
C LEU A 91 -18.81 3.00 2.01
N ALA A 92 -18.36 1.85 2.50
CA ALA A 92 -18.37 0.60 1.74
C ALA A 92 -19.79 0.09 1.42
N ASP A 93 -20.82 0.53 2.14
CA ASP A 93 -22.21 0.26 1.80
C ASP A 93 -22.70 1.12 0.62
N THR A 94 -22.00 2.20 0.30
CA THR A 94 -22.33 3.10 -0.83
C THR A 94 -21.52 2.80 -2.09
N ASP A 95 -20.36 2.14 -1.95
CA ASP A 95 -19.50 1.76 -3.08
C ASP A 95 -19.05 0.30 -2.97
N PRO A 96 -19.59 -0.60 -3.81
CA PRO A 96 -19.27 -2.03 -3.74
C PRO A 96 -17.81 -2.37 -4.08
N ARG A 97 -17.06 -1.43 -4.66
CA ARG A 97 -15.62 -1.61 -4.91
C ARG A 97 -14.81 -1.63 -3.61
N LEU A 98 -15.30 -0.98 -2.53
CA LEU A 98 -14.62 -0.98 -1.22
C LEU A 98 -14.86 -2.30 -0.50
N GLN A 99 -14.02 -3.30 -0.80
CA GLN A 99 -14.18 -4.69 -0.37
C GLN A 99 -13.29 -5.10 0.80
N GLY A 100 -12.29 -4.29 1.15
CA GLY A 100 -11.39 -4.57 2.26
C GLY A 100 -11.09 -3.34 3.08
N ILE A 101 -10.93 -3.54 4.39
CA ILE A 101 -10.54 -2.51 5.35
C ILE A 101 -9.37 -3.05 6.16
N VAL A 102 -8.24 -2.35 6.12
CA VAL A 102 -7.10 -2.53 7.01
C VAL A 102 -7.14 -1.39 8.02
N ALA A 103 -7.55 -1.71 9.24
CA ALA A 103 -7.82 -0.73 10.27
C ALA A 103 -6.64 -0.55 11.23
N SER A 104 -6.61 0.56 11.96
CA SER A 104 -5.63 0.76 13.03
C SER A 104 -6.01 -0.01 14.28
N ALA A 105 -5.03 -0.63 14.94
CA ALA A 105 -5.23 -1.26 16.25
C ALA A 105 -4.00 -1.11 17.16
N PRO A 106 -4.19 -0.98 18.49
CA PRO A 106 -3.10 -0.74 19.45
C PRO A 106 -2.40 -2.04 19.84
N LEU A 107 -1.64 -2.65 18.91
CA LEU A 107 -0.97 -3.94 19.12
C LEU A 107 0.12 -3.91 20.19
N GLU A 108 0.67 -2.74 20.49
CA GLU A 108 1.64 -2.50 21.56
C GLU A 108 1.12 -2.81 22.97
N TYR A 109 -0.17 -3.03 23.11
CA TYR A 109 -0.75 -3.49 24.38
C TYR A 109 -0.72 -5.01 24.58
N GLY A 110 -0.17 -5.78 23.63
CA GLY A 110 0.00 -7.23 23.76
C GLY A 110 -1.32 -7.96 23.88
N ALA A 111 -1.45 -8.88 24.83
CA ALA A 111 -2.68 -9.64 25.06
C ALA A 111 -3.92 -8.73 25.30
N GLN A 112 -3.73 -7.54 25.82
CA GLN A 112 -4.83 -6.59 26.07
C GLN A 112 -5.42 -6.02 24.77
N ALA A 113 -4.72 -6.07 23.66
CA ALA A 113 -5.25 -5.68 22.34
C ALA A 113 -6.44 -6.58 21.90
N ARG A 114 -6.58 -7.78 22.48
CA ARG A 114 -7.67 -8.73 22.15
C ARG A 114 -9.05 -8.10 22.19
N ALA A 115 -9.36 -7.36 23.26
CA ALA A 115 -10.68 -6.72 23.41
C ALA A 115 -10.94 -5.70 22.30
N PHE A 116 -9.92 -4.93 21.91
CA PHE A 116 -10.02 -3.99 20.80
C PHE A 116 -10.24 -4.74 19.47
N LEU A 117 -9.47 -5.80 19.21
CA LEU A 117 -9.61 -6.60 17.98
C LEU A 117 -11.00 -7.24 17.87
N GLN A 118 -11.57 -7.72 18.97
CA GLN A 118 -12.95 -8.21 19.01
C GLN A 118 -13.95 -7.13 18.60
N ALA A 119 -13.83 -5.92 19.17
CA ALA A 119 -14.69 -4.80 18.84
C ALA A 119 -14.49 -4.35 17.38
N LEU A 120 -13.24 -4.34 16.90
CA LEU A 120 -12.91 -3.97 15.52
C LEU A 120 -13.56 -4.92 14.51
N VAL A 121 -13.37 -6.22 14.67
CA VAL A 121 -13.97 -7.22 13.75
C VAL A 121 -15.50 -7.16 13.79
N ALA A 122 -16.09 -6.84 14.95
CA ALA A 122 -17.55 -6.68 15.08
C ALA A 122 -18.12 -5.47 14.31
N VAL A 123 -17.27 -4.48 13.93
CA VAL A 123 -17.70 -3.34 13.08
C VAL A 123 -18.16 -3.84 11.71
N ASP A 124 -17.34 -4.65 11.08
CA ASP A 124 -17.65 -5.26 9.77
C ASP A 124 -16.89 -6.58 9.61
N PRO A 125 -17.46 -7.70 10.04
CA PRO A 125 -16.82 -9.01 9.96
C PRO A 125 -16.45 -9.44 8.54
N LYS A 126 -17.12 -8.86 7.53
CA LYS A 126 -16.92 -9.18 6.13
C LYS A 126 -15.74 -8.39 5.54
N ARG A 127 -15.64 -7.09 5.85
CA ARG A 127 -14.70 -6.18 5.21
C ARG A 127 -13.44 -5.89 6.04
N ILE A 128 -13.42 -6.10 7.35
CA ILE A 128 -12.17 -5.99 8.14
C ILE A 128 -11.25 -7.15 7.79
N LYS A 129 -10.17 -6.86 7.05
CA LYS A 129 -9.25 -7.86 6.48
C LYS A 129 -7.88 -7.89 7.17
N GLY A 130 -7.48 -6.78 7.76
CA GLY A 130 -6.17 -6.64 8.35
C GLY A 130 -6.08 -5.49 9.33
N VAL A 131 -4.90 -5.37 9.91
CA VAL A 131 -4.52 -4.30 10.82
C VAL A 131 -3.22 -3.67 10.34
N ARG A 132 -3.16 -2.34 10.37
CA ARG A 132 -1.91 -1.59 10.27
C ARG A 132 -1.71 -0.77 11.55
N ARG A 133 -0.58 -0.95 12.19
CA ARG A 133 -0.06 -0.08 13.24
C ARG A 133 1.21 0.55 12.68
N LEU A 134 1.15 1.83 12.32
CA LEU A 134 2.29 2.52 11.72
C LEU A 134 3.53 2.40 12.60
N ILE A 135 4.64 2.01 12.00
CA ILE A 135 5.94 1.85 12.66
C ILE A 135 6.89 2.97 12.23
N GLN A 136 6.69 3.51 11.02
CA GLN A 136 7.58 4.49 10.40
C GLN A 136 7.87 5.73 11.25
N GLY A 137 6.90 6.17 12.05
CA GLY A 137 7.01 7.35 12.93
C GLY A 137 7.61 7.07 14.30
N GLU A 138 7.89 5.80 14.64
CA GLU A 138 8.40 5.45 15.96
C GLU A 138 9.88 5.82 16.11
N SER A 139 10.19 6.47 17.23
CA SER A 139 11.57 6.88 17.54
C SER A 139 12.48 5.72 17.90
N ASP A 140 11.92 4.64 18.46
CA ASP A 140 12.65 3.39 18.70
C ASP A 140 12.63 2.51 17.45
N PRO A 141 13.75 2.28 16.77
CA PRO A 141 13.80 1.42 15.59
C PRO A 141 13.47 -0.04 15.90
N ARG A 142 13.43 -0.42 17.17
CA ARG A 142 13.06 -1.77 17.64
C ARG A 142 11.64 -1.84 18.20
N PHE A 143 10.85 -0.80 18.06
CA PHE A 143 9.47 -0.74 18.56
C PHE A 143 8.65 -1.97 18.20
N CYS A 144 8.68 -2.39 16.94
CA CYS A 144 7.86 -3.52 16.44
C CYS A 144 8.33 -4.90 16.93
N VAL A 145 9.52 -5.01 17.52
CA VAL A 145 10.04 -6.26 18.10
C VAL A 145 9.98 -6.29 19.62
N ALA A 146 9.42 -5.28 20.26
CA ALA A 146 9.11 -5.33 21.69
C ALA A 146 8.15 -6.50 21.96
N ASP A 147 8.37 -7.24 23.07
CA ASP A 147 7.63 -8.48 23.34
C ASP A 147 6.10 -8.28 23.33
N ARG A 148 5.63 -7.17 23.88
CA ARG A 148 4.18 -6.85 23.89
C ARG A 148 3.66 -6.59 22.48
N PHE A 149 4.43 -5.92 21.61
CA PHE A 149 4.01 -5.70 20.22
C PHE A 149 3.90 -7.04 19.48
N VAL A 150 4.92 -7.89 19.60
CA VAL A 150 4.93 -9.25 19.02
C VAL A 150 3.75 -10.08 19.53
N GLU A 151 3.45 -10.00 20.84
CA GLU A 151 2.28 -10.66 21.42
C GLU A 151 0.97 -10.17 20.78
N GLY A 152 0.82 -8.86 20.58
CA GLY A 152 -0.33 -8.26 19.91
C GLY A 152 -0.47 -8.72 18.45
N VAL A 153 0.64 -8.77 17.69
CA VAL A 153 0.64 -9.26 16.30
C VAL A 153 0.26 -10.74 16.22
N ARG A 154 0.70 -11.55 17.15
CA ARG A 154 0.36 -12.99 17.24
C ARG A 154 -1.13 -13.26 17.49
N LEU A 155 -1.90 -12.29 17.92
CA LEU A 155 -3.35 -12.43 18.06
C LEU A 155 -4.08 -12.39 16.70
N LEU A 156 -3.54 -11.71 15.70
CA LEU A 156 -4.23 -11.42 14.45
C LEU A 156 -4.78 -12.66 13.72
N PRO A 157 -4.03 -13.79 13.63
CA PRO A 157 -4.56 -15.01 13.01
C PRO A 157 -5.83 -15.56 13.65
N GLU A 158 -6.02 -15.39 14.96
CA GLU A 158 -7.23 -15.84 15.66
C GLU A 158 -8.49 -15.08 15.19
N PHE A 159 -8.29 -13.86 14.65
CA PHE A 159 -9.34 -13.03 14.09
C PHE A 159 -9.40 -13.08 12.55
N GLY A 160 -8.54 -13.89 11.93
CA GLY A 160 -8.43 -13.95 10.46
C GLY A 160 -7.85 -12.69 9.84
N LEU A 161 -7.07 -11.90 10.59
CA LEU A 161 -6.50 -10.63 10.14
C LEU A 161 -5.05 -10.77 9.69
N SER A 162 -4.68 -9.99 8.66
CA SER A 162 -3.29 -9.76 8.25
C SER A 162 -2.67 -8.57 9.00
N PHE A 163 -1.36 -8.43 8.89
CA PHE A 163 -0.63 -7.25 9.35
C PHE A 163 0.07 -6.54 8.20
N ASP A 164 -0.27 -5.25 7.99
CA ASP A 164 0.37 -4.40 7.00
C ASP A 164 1.56 -3.67 7.64
N ILE A 165 2.77 -3.96 7.12
CA ILE A 165 4.03 -3.42 7.64
C ILE A 165 4.32 -2.10 6.94
N CYS A 166 4.16 -0.97 7.64
CA CYS A 166 4.51 0.35 7.13
C CYS A 166 5.70 0.92 7.92
N ILE A 167 6.84 0.98 7.25
CA ILE A 167 8.15 1.36 7.79
C ILE A 167 8.90 2.28 6.81
N HIS A 168 9.95 2.94 7.29
CA HIS A 168 11.05 3.38 6.43
C HIS A 168 12.14 2.32 6.37
N HIS A 169 12.91 2.27 5.28
CA HIS A 169 13.92 1.23 5.04
C HIS A 169 14.94 1.01 6.17
N PRO A 170 15.34 1.99 7.01
CA PRO A 170 16.22 1.73 8.16
C PRO A 170 15.62 0.82 9.23
N GLN A 171 14.27 0.68 9.25
CA GLN A 171 13.57 -0.19 10.20
C GLN A 171 13.40 -1.63 9.66
N MET A 172 13.85 -1.93 8.45
CA MET A 172 13.64 -3.22 7.77
C MET A 172 14.16 -4.41 8.57
N ALA A 173 15.32 -4.28 9.22
CA ALA A 173 15.87 -5.37 10.04
C ALA A 173 14.92 -5.76 11.19
N SER A 174 14.28 -4.78 11.84
CA SER A 174 13.29 -5.05 12.89
C SER A 174 12.01 -5.64 12.32
N ALA A 175 11.57 -5.23 11.13
CA ALA A 175 10.42 -5.83 10.45
C ALA A 175 10.67 -7.30 10.10
N ILE A 176 11.87 -7.65 9.61
CA ILE A 176 12.27 -9.04 9.35
C ILE A 176 12.24 -9.88 10.65
N GLU A 177 12.77 -9.34 11.75
CA GLU A 177 12.73 -10.00 13.06
C GLU A 177 11.27 -10.21 13.52
N LEU A 178 10.40 -9.21 13.37
CA LEU A 178 8.97 -9.32 13.69
C LEU A 178 8.32 -10.48 12.93
N VAL A 179 8.50 -10.52 11.61
CA VAL A 179 7.93 -11.58 10.76
C VAL A 179 8.38 -12.95 11.20
N ARG A 180 9.69 -13.14 11.49
CA ARG A 180 10.24 -14.41 12.01
C ARG A 180 9.65 -14.82 13.35
N ARG A 181 9.35 -13.84 14.19
CA ARG A 181 8.74 -14.10 15.51
C ARG A 181 7.23 -14.41 15.43
N CYS A 182 6.58 -14.13 14.30
CA CYS A 182 5.14 -14.32 14.11
C CYS A 182 4.84 -15.17 12.87
N PRO A 183 5.27 -16.44 12.79
CA PRO A 183 5.20 -17.27 11.59
C PRO A 183 3.76 -17.57 11.13
N GLU A 184 2.78 -17.54 12.05
CA GLU A 184 1.36 -17.79 11.74
C GLU A 184 0.63 -16.56 11.20
N THR A 185 1.22 -15.36 11.34
CA THR A 185 0.62 -14.12 10.85
C THR A 185 0.95 -13.92 9.37
N SER A 186 -0.05 -13.59 8.57
CA SER A 186 0.14 -13.14 7.20
C SER A 186 0.53 -11.67 7.18
N PHE A 187 1.65 -11.35 6.54
CA PHE A 187 2.17 -9.99 6.44
C PHE A 187 2.12 -9.47 5.01
N ILE A 188 1.98 -8.15 4.89
CA ILE A 188 2.25 -7.45 3.65
C ILE A 188 3.11 -6.22 3.91
N LEU A 189 4.20 -6.08 3.15
CA LEU A 189 5.09 -4.92 3.24
C LEU A 189 4.51 -3.79 2.39
N ASP A 190 4.15 -2.67 3.00
CA ASP A 190 3.72 -1.47 2.30
C ASP A 190 4.88 -0.78 1.56
N HIS A 191 4.57 -0.21 0.38
CA HIS A 191 5.43 0.73 -0.35
C HIS A 191 6.85 0.22 -0.60
N ILE A 192 6.98 -1.08 -0.91
CA ILE A 192 8.30 -1.73 -1.11
C ILE A 192 9.30 -1.45 0.02
N GLY A 193 8.79 -1.14 1.24
CA GLY A 193 9.60 -0.81 2.41
C GLY A 193 10.25 0.57 2.37
N LYS A 194 9.73 1.51 1.59
CA LYS A 194 10.15 2.91 1.48
C LYS A 194 11.66 3.07 1.33
N PRO A 195 12.25 2.58 0.21
CA PRO A 195 13.69 2.72 -0.06
C PRO A 195 14.10 4.16 -0.31
N GLY A 196 15.38 4.46 -0.15
CA GLY A 196 15.94 5.78 -0.40
C GLY A 196 16.09 6.11 -1.89
N ILE A 197 14.98 6.13 -2.65
CA ILE A 197 14.98 6.31 -4.11
C ILE A 197 15.59 7.65 -4.50
N LYS A 198 15.16 8.76 -3.86
CA LYS A 198 15.70 10.10 -4.13
C LYS A 198 17.22 10.19 -3.98
N ALA A 199 17.78 9.40 -3.08
CA ALA A 199 19.22 9.35 -2.83
C ALA A 199 19.96 8.28 -3.66
N GLY A 200 19.23 7.49 -4.47
CA GLY A 200 19.78 6.38 -5.24
C GLY A 200 20.33 5.24 -4.39
N LEU A 201 19.85 5.08 -3.14
CA LEU A 201 20.36 4.11 -2.18
C LEU A 201 19.69 2.75 -2.40
N LEU A 202 20.45 1.78 -2.91
CA LEU A 202 19.99 0.42 -3.09
C LEU A 202 20.32 -0.48 -1.90
N ASP A 203 21.50 -0.35 -1.32
CA ASP A 203 21.91 -1.16 -0.16
C ASP A 203 21.87 -0.32 1.13
N PRO A 204 21.52 -0.90 2.28
CA PRO A 204 21.25 -2.33 2.52
C PRO A 204 19.83 -2.80 2.16
N TRP A 205 18.94 -1.90 1.68
CA TRP A 205 17.53 -2.20 1.39
C TRP A 205 17.37 -3.44 0.50
N ARG A 206 18.17 -3.56 -0.58
CA ARG A 206 18.09 -4.67 -1.53
C ARG A 206 18.32 -6.03 -0.87
N ALA A 207 19.40 -6.17 -0.10
CA ALA A 207 19.69 -7.40 0.62
C ALA A 207 18.61 -7.73 1.67
N GLN A 208 18.03 -6.73 2.30
CA GLN A 208 16.96 -6.89 3.27
C GLN A 208 15.62 -7.28 2.61
N ILE A 209 15.34 -6.81 1.41
CA ILE A 209 14.19 -7.27 0.61
C ILE A 209 14.34 -8.75 0.26
N ASP A 210 15.55 -9.19 -0.16
CA ASP A 210 15.82 -10.61 -0.44
C ASP A 210 15.58 -11.47 0.80
N GLU A 211 16.06 -11.00 1.96
CA GLU A 211 15.87 -11.68 3.23
C GLU A 211 14.39 -11.78 3.63
N LEU A 212 13.64 -10.67 3.52
CA LEU A 212 12.21 -10.64 3.82
C LEU A 212 11.41 -11.51 2.84
N ALA A 213 11.74 -11.47 1.55
CA ALA A 213 11.10 -12.27 0.52
C ALA A 213 11.33 -13.78 0.69
N SER A 214 12.42 -14.19 1.39
CA SER A 214 12.65 -15.59 1.73
C SER A 214 11.65 -16.15 2.75
N LEU A 215 10.93 -15.29 3.46
CA LEU A 215 9.91 -15.68 4.44
C LEU A 215 8.58 -15.93 3.72
N PRO A 216 7.94 -17.12 3.93
CA PRO A 216 6.79 -17.54 3.11
C PRO A 216 5.50 -16.77 3.42
N ASN A 217 5.41 -16.16 4.59
CA ASN A 217 4.22 -15.46 5.09
C ASN A 217 4.20 -13.95 4.79
N VAL A 218 5.03 -13.48 3.84
CA VAL A 218 5.10 -12.06 3.45
C VAL A 218 4.78 -11.88 1.97
N THR A 219 3.95 -10.90 1.69
CA THR A 219 3.64 -10.32 0.37
C THR A 219 4.17 -8.89 0.33
N CYS A 220 4.38 -8.30 -0.83
CA CYS A 220 4.87 -6.93 -0.98
C CYS A 220 3.93 -6.08 -1.83
N LYS A 221 3.57 -4.87 -1.37
CA LYS A 221 2.86 -3.88 -2.16
C LYS A 221 3.83 -3.06 -2.99
N VAL A 222 3.63 -3.09 -4.29
CA VAL A 222 4.29 -2.20 -5.24
C VAL A 222 3.48 -0.92 -5.30
N SER A 223 3.79 0.00 -4.40
CA SER A 223 3.13 1.29 -4.17
C SER A 223 4.14 2.27 -3.59
N GLY A 224 3.80 3.56 -3.44
CA GLY A 224 4.57 4.57 -2.72
C GLY A 224 5.98 4.84 -3.27
N ALA A 225 6.36 4.33 -4.45
CA ALA A 225 7.70 4.53 -5.00
C ALA A 225 7.93 6.00 -5.42
N THR A 226 6.91 6.67 -5.91
CA THR A 226 6.98 8.07 -6.35
C THR A 226 7.13 9.04 -5.18
N THR A 227 6.62 8.69 -3.99
CA THR A 227 6.72 9.52 -2.79
C THR A 227 8.10 9.42 -2.12
N GLU A 228 8.87 8.37 -2.42
CA GLU A 228 10.26 8.19 -1.96
C GLU A 228 11.28 8.72 -2.97
N ALA A 229 10.84 9.11 -4.16
CA ALA A 229 11.66 9.66 -5.23
C ALA A 229 11.77 11.20 -5.15
N ASP A 230 12.46 11.83 -6.10
CA ASP A 230 12.43 13.30 -6.23
C ASP A 230 11.07 13.73 -6.78
N HIS A 231 10.22 14.34 -5.96
CA HIS A 231 8.82 14.62 -6.28
C HIS A 231 8.63 15.42 -7.59
N ASP A 232 9.58 16.27 -7.92
CA ASP A 232 9.47 17.17 -9.08
C ASP A 232 10.15 16.58 -10.34
N HIS A 233 11.15 15.70 -10.20
CA HIS A 233 12.04 15.33 -11.29
C HIS A 233 12.20 13.82 -11.50
N TRP A 234 11.51 12.94 -10.76
CA TRP A 234 11.66 11.52 -10.94
C TRP A 234 11.26 11.05 -12.35
N THR A 235 11.96 10.03 -12.81
CA THR A 235 11.72 9.31 -14.06
C THR A 235 11.42 7.83 -13.79
N ILE A 236 10.93 7.12 -14.79
CA ILE A 236 10.72 5.67 -14.69
C ILE A 236 12.04 4.93 -14.38
N ASP A 237 13.16 5.42 -14.92
CA ASP A 237 14.48 4.83 -14.72
C ASP A 237 14.94 4.93 -13.25
N ASP A 238 14.51 5.96 -12.50
CA ASP A 238 14.81 6.09 -11.07
C ASP A 238 14.06 5.05 -10.23
N LEU A 239 12.86 4.65 -10.66
CA LEU A 239 12.03 3.66 -9.97
C LEU A 239 12.40 2.23 -10.35
N ALA A 240 12.87 2.01 -11.58
CA ALA A 240 13.11 0.70 -12.17
C ALA A 240 13.98 -0.24 -11.32
N PRO A 241 15.13 0.19 -10.75
CA PRO A 241 15.98 -0.69 -9.95
C PRO A 241 15.26 -1.27 -8.71
N TYR A 242 14.36 -0.48 -8.10
CA TYR A 242 13.63 -0.86 -6.89
C TYR A 242 12.44 -1.77 -7.23
N VAL A 243 11.62 -1.38 -8.19
CA VAL A 243 10.45 -2.14 -8.62
C VAL A 243 10.86 -3.50 -9.19
N HIS A 244 11.84 -3.54 -10.09
CA HIS A 244 12.30 -4.79 -10.67
C HIS A 244 12.92 -5.73 -9.65
N HIS A 245 13.65 -5.19 -8.65
CA HIS A 245 14.21 -6.01 -7.59
C HIS A 245 13.12 -6.68 -6.74
N VAL A 246 12.10 -5.92 -6.33
CA VAL A 246 10.95 -6.47 -5.58
C VAL A 246 10.21 -7.53 -6.38
N LEU A 247 9.94 -7.28 -7.67
CA LEU A 247 9.28 -8.27 -8.54
C LEU A 247 10.09 -9.56 -8.66
N ALA A 248 11.41 -9.46 -8.75
CA ALA A 248 12.31 -10.62 -8.82
C ALA A 248 12.38 -11.38 -7.49
N ALA A 249 12.50 -10.66 -6.35
CA ALA A 249 12.66 -11.26 -5.03
C ALA A 249 11.39 -11.98 -4.54
N PHE A 250 10.22 -11.33 -4.65
CA PHE A 250 8.96 -11.90 -4.19
C PHE A 250 8.29 -12.84 -5.20
N GLY A 251 8.68 -12.74 -6.48
CA GLY A 251 8.08 -13.51 -7.57
C GLY A 251 6.64 -13.06 -7.89
N GLU A 252 6.06 -13.68 -8.91
CA GLU A 252 4.77 -13.25 -9.48
C GLU A 252 3.56 -13.43 -8.56
N ASP A 253 3.66 -14.29 -7.53
CA ASP A 253 2.54 -14.67 -6.67
C ASP A 253 2.45 -13.84 -5.37
N ARG A 254 3.48 -13.09 -5.01
CA ARG A 254 3.57 -12.36 -3.75
C ARG A 254 3.84 -10.86 -3.91
N VAL A 255 3.40 -10.28 -5.02
CA VAL A 255 3.42 -8.85 -5.28
C VAL A 255 2.03 -8.36 -5.61
N VAL A 256 1.63 -7.18 -5.11
CA VAL A 256 0.32 -6.57 -5.36
C VAL A 256 0.49 -5.11 -5.74
N TYR A 257 -0.39 -4.60 -6.59
CA TYR A 257 -0.49 -3.18 -6.90
C TYR A 257 -1.14 -2.41 -5.75
N GLY A 258 -0.69 -1.17 -5.51
CA GLY A 258 -1.35 -0.19 -4.65
C GLY A 258 -1.17 1.22 -5.18
N GLY A 259 -2.24 1.99 -5.16
CA GLY A 259 -2.25 3.38 -5.64
C GLY A 259 -1.64 4.36 -4.66
N ASP A 260 -1.79 4.10 -3.37
CA ASP A 260 -1.39 4.99 -2.27
C ASP A 260 -2.08 6.37 -2.36
N TRP A 261 -3.31 6.39 -2.90
CA TRP A 261 -4.08 7.60 -3.04
C TRP A 261 -4.68 8.02 -1.69
N PRO A 262 -4.69 9.32 -1.34
CA PRO A 262 -4.18 10.45 -2.10
C PRO A 262 -2.70 10.81 -1.80
N VAL A 263 -1.99 10.03 -0.98
CA VAL A 263 -0.58 10.30 -0.62
C VAL A 263 0.33 10.33 -1.85
N VAL A 264 0.01 9.51 -2.86
CA VAL A 264 0.70 9.52 -4.16
C VAL A 264 0.80 10.91 -4.79
N LEU A 265 -0.17 11.80 -4.52
CA LEU A 265 -0.20 13.17 -5.04
C LEU A 265 0.99 14.02 -4.57
N LEU A 266 1.72 13.60 -3.54
CA LEU A 266 2.97 14.26 -3.15
C LEU A 266 4.05 14.13 -4.25
N GLY A 267 4.09 13.03 -4.98
CA GLY A 267 5.10 12.75 -6.00
C GLY A 267 4.56 12.60 -7.43
N ALA A 268 3.25 12.32 -7.61
CA ALA A 268 2.67 12.10 -8.94
C ALA A 268 1.15 12.23 -8.91
N GLU A 269 0.55 12.58 -10.04
CA GLU A 269 -0.85 12.26 -10.28
C GLU A 269 -1.05 10.74 -10.28
N TYR A 270 -2.21 10.26 -9.79
CA TYR A 270 -2.51 8.83 -9.68
C TYR A 270 -2.26 8.10 -11.02
N ARG A 271 -2.73 8.68 -12.11
CA ARG A 271 -2.57 8.14 -13.45
C ARG A 271 -1.09 7.98 -13.84
N ARG A 272 -0.24 8.95 -13.51
CA ARG A 272 1.19 8.87 -13.81
C ARG A 272 1.87 7.71 -13.10
N TRP A 273 1.46 7.39 -11.85
CA TRP A 273 1.95 6.21 -11.15
C TRP A 273 1.51 4.91 -11.84
N VAL A 274 0.22 4.81 -12.22
CA VAL A 274 -0.30 3.64 -12.96
C VAL A 274 0.48 3.43 -14.26
N ASP A 275 0.65 4.48 -15.07
CA ASP A 275 1.36 4.42 -16.35
C ASP A 275 2.85 4.04 -16.16
N ALA A 276 3.50 4.54 -15.09
CA ALA A 276 4.88 4.20 -14.78
C ALA A 276 5.03 2.71 -14.40
N LEU A 277 4.16 2.20 -13.53
CA LEU A 277 4.19 0.78 -13.16
C LEU A 277 3.83 -0.12 -14.35
N ASP A 278 2.88 0.29 -15.19
CA ASP A 278 2.54 -0.42 -16.42
C ASP A 278 3.77 -0.57 -17.31
N ALA A 279 4.49 0.52 -17.56
CA ALA A 279 5.71 0.51 -18.36
C ALA A 279 6.81 -0.38 -17.74
N LEU A 280 6.99 -0.32 -16.40
CA LEU A 280 7.98 -1.14 -15.68
C LEU A 280 7.66 -2.64 -15.71
N THR A 281 6.41 -3.03 -15.98
CA THR A 281 5.96 -4.42 -15.94
C THR A 281 5.68 -5.04 -17.32
N THR A 282 5.97 -4.35 -18.41
CA THR A 282 5.75 -4.82 -19.79
C THR A 282 6.53 -6.11 -20.12
N HIS A 283 7.63 -6.37 -19.43
CA HIS A 283 8.45 -7.58 -19.60
C HIS A 283 7.82 -8.83 -18.93
N LEU A 284 6.82 -8.66 -18.07
CA LEU A 284 6.13 -9.76 -17.42
C LEU A 284 5.11 -10.41 -18.37
N SER A 285 4.82 -11.69 -18.15
CA SER A 285 3.73 -12.38 -18.85
C SER A 285 2.38 -11.74 -18.52
N SER A 286 1.40 -11.86 -19.42
CA SER A 286 0.03 -11.39 -19.16
C SER A 286 -0.56 -11.98 -17.87
N ALA A 287 -0.25 -13.25 -17.57
CA ALA A 287 -0.70 -13.90 -16.33
C ALA A 287 -0.06 -13.27 -15.08
N ALA A 288 1.25 -12.99 -15.11
CA ALA A 288 1.95 -12.34 -14.00
C ALA A 288 1.46 -10.90 -13.79
N ARG A 289 1.18 -10.16 -14.88
CA ARG A 289 0.56 -8.83 -14.79
C ARG A 289 -0.85 -8.88 -14.19
N ALA A 290 -1.69 -9.83 -14.61
CA ALA A 290 -3.03 -10.00 -14.03
C ALA A 290 -2.96 -10.33 -12.53
N LYS A 291 -1.96 -11.10 -12.08
CA LYS A 291 -1.71 -11.37 -10.65
C LYS A 291 -1.32 -10.09 -9.91
N LEU A 292 -0.36 -9.31 -10.42
CA LEU A 292 0.10 -8.07 -9.81
C LEU A 292 -1.02 -7.03 -9.68
N TRP A 293 -1.77 -6.80 -10.76
CA TRP A 293 -2.78 -5.74 -10.81
C TRP A 293 -4.08 -6.08 -10.05
N ALA A 294 -4.42 -7.37 -9.89
CA ALA A 294 -5.65 -7.76 -9.22
C ALA A 294 -5.57 -9.07 -8.43
N GLY A 295 -5.14 -10.17 -9.08
CA GLY A 295 -5.35 -11.52 -8.55
C GLY A 295 -4.71 -11.76 -7.19
N ASN A 296 -3.51 -11.23 -6.95
CA ASN A 296 -2.81 -11.43 -5.69
C ASN A 296 -3.45 -10.66 -4.54
N ALA A 297 -3.93 -9.42 -4.79
CA ALA A 297 -4.63 -8.63 -3.77
C ALA A 297 -5.96 -9.30 -3.38
N LYS A 298 -6.73 -9.79 -4.36
CA LYS A 298 -7.96 -10.57 -4.10
C LYS A 298 -7.67 -11.77 -3.20
N ARG A 299 -6.63 -12.53 -3.51
CA ARG A 299 -6.24 -13.70 -2.71
C ARG A 299 -5.78 -13.31 -1.31
N PHE A 300 -4.88 -12.33 -1.19
CA PHE A 300 -4.30 -11.93 0.10
C PHE A 300 -5.37 -11.39 1.05
N TYR A 301 -6.19 -10.45 0.59
CA TYR A 301 -7.24 -9.84 1.40
C TYR A 301 -8.57 -10.61 1.37
N ARG A 302 -8.63 -11.75 0.66
CA ARG A 302 -9.85 -12.56 0.55
C ARG A 302 -11.06 -11.71 0.10
N LEU A 303 -10.84 -10.93 -0.97
CA LEU A 303 -11.89 -10.10 -1.57
C LEU A 303 -12.87 -10.97 -2.35
N GLU A 304 -14.10 -10.48 -2.47
CA GLU A 304 -15.13 -11.21 -3.21
C GLU A 304 -14.83 -11.24 -4.71
N ALA A 305 -15.16 -12.34 -5.35
CA ALA A 305 -15.24 -12.36 -6.80
C ALA A 305 -16.48 -11.54 -7.21
N GLU A 306 -16.36 -10.71 -8.26
CA GLU A 306 -17.56 -10.17 -8.90
C GLU A 306 -18.49 -11.33 -9.25
N GLU A 307 -19.70 -11.36 -8.70
CA GLU A 307 -20.77 -12.16 -9.28
C GLU A 307 -21.11 -11.49 -10.62
N ARG A 308 -20.63 -12.07 -11.72
CA ARG A 308 -21.06 -11.62 -13.06
C ARG A 308 -22.55 -11.91 -13.20
N PRO A 309 -23.34 -10.91 -13.61
CA PRO A 309 -24.76 -11.08 -13.83
C PRO A 309 -25.08 -12.08 -14.95
#